data_781259939804dfb3800b37b64bdca7e4
#
_entry.id   781259939804dfb3800b37b64bdca7e4
#
_cell.length_a   1.000
_cell.length_b   1.000
_cell.length_c   1.000
_cell.angle_alpha   90.00
_cell.angle_beta   90.00
_cell.angle_gamma   90.00
#
_symmetry.space_group_name_H-M   'P 1'
#
loop_
_entity.id
_entity.type
_entity.pdbx_description
1 polymer ?
#
loop_
_entity_poly.entity_id
_entity_poly.type
_entity_poly.pdbx_seq_one_letter_code
_entity_poly.pdbx_strand_id
1 'polypeptide(L)'
;MRPRAISTVDHHTAGEPFRIVPDPPVPIPGTTVADRRARAIEDPEVQELRAVLCSEPRGHADMYGGFVVPPDDAGAHLGVLFWHKDGFSTACGHGTIALGVWAVDTGRGAAPGTGSVDVVVDVPSGRVTARVHREGGRTVAVDFVNVPSWVVAREVPVTTSRGEVTVTLAYGGRSTRPCPPRSWACRSPRSTWAS
;
A
#
# COMPACT_ATOMS: atom_id res chain seq x y z
N MET A 1 18.59 -4.27 -20.24
CA MET A 1 17.85 -2.99 -20.07
C MET A 1 18.69 -1.80 -20.51
N ARG A 2 18.15 -0.83 -21.26
CA ARG A 2 18.84 0.44 -21.51
C ARG A 2 18.91 1.24 -20.21
N PRO A 3 19.99 1.98 -19.90
CA PRO A 3 20.04 2.81 -18.71
C PRO A 3 18.90 3.85 -18.76
N ARG A 4 18.03 3.82 -17.77
CA ARG A 4 16.93 4.78 -17.60
C ARG A 4 17.12 5.51 -16.27
N ALA A 5 16.89 6.81 -16.26
CA ALA A 5 16.75 7.55 -15.01
C ALA A 5 15.37 7.25 -14.42
N ILE A 6 15.32 6.95 -13.14
CA ILE A 6 14.10 6.71 -12.39
C ILE A 6 14.06 7.71 -11.25
N SER A 7 13.06 8.59 -11.24
CA SER A 7 12.83 9.50 -10.13
C SER A 7 11.99 8.82 -9.07
N THR A 8 12.45 8.87 -7.83
CA THR A 8 11.73 8.33 -6.67
C THR A 8 11.65 9.37 -5.57
N VAL A 9 10.62 9.26 -4.74
CA VAL A 9 10.49 10.01 -3.50
C VAL A 9 10.30 9.01 -2.38
N ASP A 10 11.22 9.00 -1.42
CA ASP A 10 11.18 8.06 -0.31
C ASP A 10 10.55 8.73 0.92
N HIS A 11 9.56 8.08 1.48
CA HIS A 11 8.90 8.42 2.72
C HIS A 11 9.07 7.29 3.75
N HIS A 12 8.71 7.57 5.00
CA HIS A 12 8.48 6.53 5.99
C HIS A 12 7.23 6.83 6.81
N THR A 13 6.53 5.80 7.25
CA THR A 13 5.43 5.89 8.19
C THR A 13 5.84 5.15 9.46
N ALA A 14 6.11 5.89 10.53
CA ALA A 14 6.63 5.35 11.80
C ALA A 14 7.88 4.47 11.63
N GLY A 15 8.78 4.82 10.70
CA GLY A 15 10.00 4.08 10.39
C GLY A 15 9.86 3.04 9.27
N GLU A 16 8.68 2.65 8.87
CA GLU A 16 8.46 1.74 7.75
C GLU A 16 8.60 2.47 6.42
N PRO A 17 9.58 2.10 5.57
CA PRO A 17 9.89 2.84 4.36
C PRO A 17 8.84 2.64 3.27
N PHE A 18 8.66 3.67 2.45
CA PHE A 18 7.81 3.61 1.26
C PHE A 18 8.39 4.47 0.13
N ARG A 19 8.73 3.82 -0.98
CA ARG A 19 9.28 4.46 -2.17
C ARG A 19 8.17 4.75 -3.18
N ILE A 20 7.92 6.00 -3.45
CA ILE A 20 6.96 6.47 -4.46
C ILE A 20 7.70 6.65 -5.79
N VAL A 21 7.18 6.06 -6.85
CA VAL A 21 7.60 6.30 -8.23
C VAL A 21 6.49 7.08 -8.93
N PRO A 22 6.59 8.42 -9.01
CA PRO A 22 5.52 9.27 -9.53
C PRO A 22 5.21 9.05 -11.01
N ASP A 23 6.25 8.68 -11.78
CA ASP A 23 6.18 8.48 -13.22
C ASP A 23 7.02 7.23 -13.59
N PRO A 24 6.41 6.05 -13.57
CA PRO A 24 7.11 4.83 -13.94
C PRO A 24 7.61 4.90 -15.39
N PRO A 25 8.90 4.60 -15.65
CA PRO A 25 9.48 4.69 -17.00
C PRO A 25 8.99 3.57 -17.96
N VAL A 26 8.21 2.63 -17.45
CA VAL A 26 7.60 1.54 -18.21
C VAL A 26 6.08 1.75 -18.18
N PRO A 27 5.42 1.81 -19.35
CA PRO A 27 3.97 1.90 -19.41
C PRO A 27 3.30 0.69 -18.77
N ILE A 28 2.31 0.91 -17.92
CA ILE A 28 1.51 -0.15 -17.29
C ILE A 28 0.07 0.00 -17.80
N PRO A 29 -0.28 -0.65 -18.93
CA PRO A 29 -1.59 -0.49 -19.52
C PRO A 29 -2.69 -1.14 -18.70
N GLY A 30 -3.91 -0.60 -18.78
CA GLY A 30 -5.09 -1.12 -18.11
C GLY A 30 -6.15 -0.04 -17.93
N THR A 31 -7.38 -0.46 -17.73
CA THR A 31 -8.53 0.45 -17.51
C THR A 31 -8.72 0.76 -16.04
N THR A 32 -8.43 -0.21 -15.17
CA THR A 32 -8.50 -0.07 -13.71
C THR A 32 -7.15 -0.35 -13.07
N VAL A 33 -6.98 0.07 -11.82
CA VAL A 33 -5.77 -0.24 -11.04
C VAL A 33 -5.63 -1.75 -10.81
N ALA A 34 -6.75 -2.45 -10.63
CA ALA A 34 -6.75 -3.91 -10.53
C ALA A 34 -6.29 -4.60 -11.84
N ASP A 35 -6.76 -4.12 -13.00
CA ASP A 35 -6.34 -4.62 -14.32
C ASP A 35 -4.85 -4.31 -14.58
N ARG A 36 -4.39 -3.10 -14.27
CA ARG A 36 -2.96 -2.74 -14.36
C ARG A 36 -2.09 -3.63 -13.47
N ARG A 37 -2.56 -3.96 -12.26
CA ARG A 37 -1.83 -4.88 -11.38
C ARG A 37 -1.70 -6.28 -12.00
N ALA A 38 -2.78 -6.82 -12.56
CA ALA A 38 -2.73 -8.12 -13.21
C ALA A 38 -1.68 -8.16 -14.33
N ARG A 39 -1.65 -7.12 -15.17
CA ARG A 39 -0.65 -6.99 -16.23
C ARG A 39 0.76 -6.78 -15.70
N ALA A 40 0.95 -5.97 -14.66
CA ALA A 40 2.26 -5.73 -14.05
C ALA A 40 2.89 -7.01 -13.47
N ILE A 41 2.08 -7.96 -13.01
CA ILE A 41 2.54 -9.27 -12.52
C ILE A 41 3.13 -10.11 -13.66
N GLU A 42 2.57 -10.01 -14.86
CA GLU A 42 2.95 -10.82 -16.02
C GLU A 42 4.04 -10.14 -16.88
N ASP A 43 4.20 -8.82 -16.75
CA ASP A 43 5.14 -8.05 -17.56
C ASP A 43 6.58 -8.13 -17.01
N PRO A 44 7.52 -8.75 -17.73
CA PRO A 44 8.89 -8.92 -17.27
C PRO A 44 9.65 -7.60 -17.12
N GLU A 45 9.34 -6.55 -17.90
CA GLU A 45 10.00 -5.25 -17.79
C GLU A 45 9.54 -4.51 -16.53
N VAL A 46 8.25 -4.59 -16.18
CA VAL A 46 7.71 -4.03 -14.93
C VAL A 46 8.24 -4.80 -13.72
N GLN A 47 8.36 -6.13 -13.82
CA GLN A 47 8.95 -6.95 -12.75
C GLN A 47 10.45 -6.64 -12.54
N GLU A 48 11.21 -6.44 -13.62
CA GLU A 48 12.61 -6.03 -13.53
C GLU A 48 12.74 -4.65 -12.87
N LEU A 49 11.89 -3.68 -13.26
CA LEU A 49 11.84 -2.36 -12.65
C LEU A 49 11.59 -2.45 -11.15
N ARG A 50 10.57 -3.22 -10.72
CA ARG A 50 10.28 -3.49 -9.33
C ARG A 50 11.48 -4.09 -8.60
N ALA A 51 12.09 -5.13 -9.17
CA ALA A 51 13.22 -5.82 -8.56
C ALA A 51 14.43 -4.89 -8.35
N VAL A 52 14.73 -4.02 -9.33
CA VAL A 52 15.81 -3.01 -9.22
C VAL A 52 15.54 -2.02 -8.08
N LEU A 53 14.26 -1.65 -7.84
CA LEU A 53 13.89 -0.69 -6.80
C LEU A 53 13.79 -1.29 -5.40
N CYS A 54 13.57 -2.61 -5.31
CA CYS A 54 13.49 -3.34 -4.04
C CYS A 54 14.84 -3.88 -3.56
N SER A 55 15.74 -4.22 -4.49
CA SER A 55 16.94 -4.98 -4.18
C SER A 55 18.16 -4.08 -3.98
N GLU A 56 19.13 -4.57 -3.22
CA GLU A 56 20.44 -3.94 -3.08
C GLU A 56 21.10 -3.70 -4.45
N PRO A 57 21.79 -2.59 -4.65
CA PRO A 57 22.10 -1.52 -3.69
C PRO A 57 21.06 -0.38 -3.68
N ARG A 58 19.96 -0.46 -4.44
CA ARG A 58 18.96 0.62 -4.57
C ARG A 58 17.78 0.50 -3.62
N GLY A 59 17.56 -0.68 -3.09
CA GLY A 59 16.57 -1.00 -2.08
C GLY A 59 17.18 -1.83 -0.96
N HIS A 60 16.36 -2.52 -0.21
CA HIS A 60 16.74 -3.46 0.85
C HIS A 60 15.60 -4.45 1.11
N ALA A 61 15.83 -5.45 1.97
CA ALA A 61 14.88 -6.55 2.21
C ALA A 61 13.47 -6.11 2.61
N ASP A 62 13.36 -4.99 3.32
CA ASP A 62 12.10 -4.45 3.85
C ASP A 62 11.56 -3.27 3.00
N MET A 63 12.07 -3.08 1.78
CA MET A 63 11.63 -2.00 0.91
C MET A 63 10.21 -2.25 0.38
N TYR A 64 9.32 -1.31 0.66
CA TYR A 64 8.01 -1.18 0.05
C TYR A 64 7.98 0.03 -0.87
N GLY A 65 7.09 0.00 -1.86
CA GLY A 65 6.87 1.14 -2.72
C GLY A 65 5.60 1.04 -3.55
N GLY A 66 5.41 2.05 -4.40
CA GLY A 66 4.27 2.14 -5.29
C GLY A 66 4.60 2.84 -6.60
N PHE A 67 4.09 2.29 -7.69
CA PHE A 67 4.01 2.97 -8.98
C PHE A 67 2.73 3.77 -9.02
N VAL A 68 2.85 5.10 -9.16
CA VAL A 68 1.69 5.96 -9.38
C VAL A 68 1.18 5.73 -10.80
N VAL A 69 -0.12 5.47 -10.90
CA VAL A 69 -0.82 5.21 -12.17
C VAL A 69 -2.09 6.06 -12.23
N PRO A 70 -2.72 6.22 -13.40
CA PRO A 70 -4.02 6.88 -13.48
C PRO A 70 -5.06 6.19 -12.57
N PRO A 71 -5.96 6.95 -11.93
CA PRO A 71 -7.07 6.37 -11.17
C PRO A 71 -8.07 5.68 -12.11
N ASP A 72 -9.01 4.93 -11.53
CA ASP A 72 -10.05 4.23 -12.28
C ASP A 72 -11.06 5.21 -12.90
N ASP A 73 -11.32 6.31 -12.21
CA ASP A 73 -12.20 7.39 -12.65
C ASP A 73 -11.85 8.73 -11.96
N ALA A 74 -12.62 9.77 -12.25
CA ALA A 74 -12.43 11.13 -11.69
C ALA A 74 -12.77 11.23 -10.18
N GLY A 75 -13.23 10.17 -9.54
CA GLY A 75 -13.54 10.14 -8.11
C GLY A 75 -12.31 9.91 -7.22
N ALA A 76 -11.15 9.60 -7.81
CA ALA A 76 -9.90 9.48 -7.07
C ALA A 76 -8.83 10.44 -7.61
N HIS A 77 -7.89 10.83 -6.75
CA HIS A 77 -6.80 11.76 -7.11
C HIS A 77 -5.68 11.03 -7.85
N LEU A 78 -5.46 9.75 -7.55
CA LEU A 78 -4.44 8.90 -8.17
C LEU A 78 -4.78 7.42 -7.98
N GLY A 79 -4.17 6.57 -8.81
CA GLY A 79 -4.09 5.15 -8.59
C GLY A 79 -2.69 4.74 -8.15
N VAL A 80 -2.55 3.58 -7.52
CA VAL A 80 -1.23 3.05 -7.13
C VAL A 80 -1.16 1.54 -7.24
N LEU A 81 -0.03 1.05 -7.76
CA LEU A 81 0.36 -0.36 -7.70
C LEU A 81 1.41 -0.53 -6.62
N PHE A 82 0.99 -1.06 -5.47
CA PHE A 82 1.91 -1.37 -4.37
C PHE A 82 2.79 -2.56 -4.69
N TRP A 83 4.07 -2.45 -4.36
CA TRP A 83 5.03 -3.52 -4.57
C TRP A 83 6.00 -3.65 -3.39
N HIS A 84 6.56 -4.84 -3.27
CA HIS A 84 7.64 -5.20 -2.36
C HIS A 84 8.50 -6.31 -3.01
N LYS A 85 9.48 -6.84 -2.29
CA LYS A 85 10.39 -7.86 -2.86
C LYS A 85 9.69 -9.09 -3.43
N ASP A 86 8.56 -9.50 -2.84
CA ASP A 86 7.84 -10.72 -3.24
C ASP A 86 6.76 -10.47 -4.33
N GLY A 87 6.60 -9.25 -4.82
CA GLY A 87 5.68 -8.91 -5.90
C GLY A 87 4.76 -7.73 -5.64
N PHE A 88 3.58 -7.75 -6.26
CA PHE A 88 2.57 -6.70 -6.19
C PHE A 88 1.47 -7.04 -5.20
N SER A 89 1.28 -6.23 -4.17
CA SER A 89 0.20 -6.39 -3.19
C SER A 89 -1.10 -5.70 -3.62
N THR A 90 -2.20 -6.02 -2.94
CA THR A 90 -3.52 -5.46 -3.24
C THR A 90 -3.85 -4.23 -2.39
N ALA A 91 -3.21 -4.09 -1.24
CA ALA A 91 -3.42 -2.99 -0.31
C ALA A 91 -2.15 -2.75 0.53
N CYS A 92 -1.95 -1.50 0.96
CA CYS A 92 -0.85 -1.10 1.81
C CYS A 92 -1.25 0.14 2.61
N GLY A 93 -1.45 0.00 3.93
CA GLY A 93 -1.90 1.09 4.79
C GLY A 93 -0.84 2.18 4.96
N HIS A 94 0.39 1.80 5.37
CA HIS A 94 1.48 2.77 5.56
C HIS A 94 1.85 3.47 4.25
N GLY A 95 1.80 2.75 3.11
CA GLY A 95 2.02 3.35 1.79
C GLY A 95 0.93 4.34 1.41
N THR A 96 -0.34 4.08 1.76
CA THR A 96 -1.44 5.04 1.53
C THR A 96 -1.26 6.30 2.37
N ILE A 97 -0.80 6.18 3.62
CA ILE A 97 -0.46 7.32 4.47
C ILE A 97 0.65 8.17 3.83
N ALA A 98 1.73 7.53 3.38
CA ALA A 98 2.84 8.21 2.71
C ALA A 98 2.39 8.92 1.41
N LEU A 99 1.56 8.25 0.60
CA LEU A 99 0.98 8.83 -0.62
C LEU A 99 0.08 10.03 -0.33
N GLY A 100 -0.69 9.99 0.76
CA GLY A 100 -1.51 11.13 1.19
C GLY A 100 -0.69 12.37 1.48
N VAL A 101 0.39 12.24 2.26
CA VAL A 101 1.33 13.33 2.55
C VAL A 101 1.97 13.84 1.26
N TRP A 102 2.54 12.94 0.46
CA TRP A 102 3.17 13.28 -0.81
C TRP A 102 2.23 14.01 -1.77
N ALA A 103 0.98 13.57 -1.90
CA ALA A 103 0.01 14.21 -2.79
C ALA A 103 -0.33 15.64 -2.36
N VAL A 104 -0.48 15.88 -1.05
CA VAL A 104 -0.71 17.22 -0.51
C VAL A 104 0.51 18.11 -0.71
N ASP A 105 1.71 17.62 -0.43
CA ASP A 105 2.96 18.39 -0.53
C ASP A 105 3.33 18.73 -1.97
N THR A 106 2.90 17.90 -2.94
CA THR A 106 3.15 18.11 -4.37
C THR A 106 1.98 18.80 -5.12
N GLY A 107 0.95 19.25 -4.39
CA GLY A 107 -0.20 19.96 -4.97
C GLY A 107 -1.14 19.08 -5.81
N ARG A 108 -1.09 17.76 -5.63
CA ARG A 108 -2.03 16.81 -6.27
C ARG A 108 -3.36 16.69 -5.54
N GLY A 109 -3.49 17.34 -4.39
CA GLY A 109 -4.71 17.51 -3.61
C GLY A 109 -4.79 18.94 -3.06
N ALA A 110 -5.95 19.31 -2.47
CA ALA A 110 -6.05 20.56 -1.74
C ALA A 110 -5.05 20.59 -0.58
N ALA A 111 -4.46 21.73 -0.30
CA ALA A 111 -3.49 21.90 0.77
C ALA A 111 -3.87 23.05 1.71
N PRO A 112 -4.94 22.92 2.54
CA PRO A 112 -5.32 23.93 3.48
C PRO A 112 -4.20 24.22 4.48
N GLY A 113 -4.06 25.46 4.94
CA GLY A 113 -3.08 25.80 5.96
C GLY A 113 -3.37 25.12 7.31
N THR A 114 -4.66 24.94 7.63
CA THR A 114 -5.15 24.22 8.82
C THR A 114 -6.45 23.51 8.47
N GLY A 115 -6.68 22.32 9.00
CA GLY A 115 -7.84 21.48 8.73
C GLY A 115 -7.47 20.12 8.16
N SER A 116 -8.45 19.42 7.61
CA SER A 116 -8.25 18.08 7.04
C SER A 116 -8.56 18.07 5.55
N VAL A 117 -7.83 17.24 4.81
CA VAL A 117 -8.06 17.00 3.38
C VAL A 117 -8.01 15.50 3.10
N ASP A 118 -8.99 15.02 2.33
CA ASP A 118 -9.05 13.64 1.90
C ASP A 118 -8.31 13.49 0.57
N VAL A 119 -7.28 12.64 0.56
CA VAL A 119 -6.62 12.16 -0.66
C VAL A 119 -7.17 10.78 -0.97
N VAL A 120 -7.98 10.71 -2.01
CA VAL A 120 -8.63 9.47 -2.46
C VAL A 120 -7.71 8.75 -3.43
N VAL A 121 -7.46 7.47 -3.16
CA VAL A 121 -6.51 6.63 -3.90
C VAL A 121 -7.19 5.35 -4.36
N ASP A 122 -7.13 5.06 -5.65
CA ASP A 122 -7.53 3.75 -6.17
C ASP A 122 -6.37 2.76 -6.01
N VAL A 123 -6.68 1.62 -5.40
CA VAL A 123 -5.75 0.50 -5.18
C VAL A 123 -6.37 -0.78 -5.73
N PRO A 124 -5.59 -1.86 -5.96
CA PRO A 124 -6.16 -3.07 -6.54
C PRO A 124 -7.33 -3.70 -5.76
N SER A 125 -7.45 -3.43 -4.46
CA SER A 125 -8.56 -3.90 -3.64
C SER A 125 -9.79 -2.97 -3.60
N GLY A 126 -9.72 -1.81 -4.27
CA GLY A 126 -10.80 -0.82 -4.30
C GLY A 126 -10.30 0.60 -4.01
N ARG A 127 -11.19 1.47 -3.56
CA ARG A 127 -10.89 2.87 -3.27
C ARG A 127 -10.66 3.08 -1.78
N VAL A 128 -9.54 3.71 -1.43
CA VAL A 128 -9.14 4.03 -0.06
C VAL A 128 -8.90 5.53 0.08
N THR A 129 -8.82 6.03 1.31
CA THR A 129 -8.60 7.46 1.55
C THR A 129 -7.51 7.65 2.61
N ALA A 130 -6.57 8.53 2.32
CA ALA A 130 -5.68 9.13 3.31
C ALA A 130 -6.27 10.48 3.73
N ARG A 131 -6.77 10.58 4.96
CA ARG A 131 -7.23 11.85 5.53
C ARG A 131 -6.08 12.56 6.19
N VAL A 132 -5.56 13.57 5.53
CA VAL A 132 -4.38 14.32 5.96
C VAL A 132 -4.81 15.49 6.83
N HIS A 133 -4.34 15.52 8.08
CA HIS A 133 -4.58 16.60 9.04
C HIS A 133 -3.42 17.58 9.02
N ARG A 134 -3.72 18.86 8.92
CA ARG A 134 -2.74 19.94 8.81
C ARG A 134 -2.96 21.02 9.84
N GLU A 135 -1.85 21.55 10.37
CA GLU A 135 -1.82 22.70 11.26
C GLU A 135 -0.65 23.61 10.86
N GLY A 136 -0.93 24.91 10.69
CA GLY A 136 0.08 25.90 10.32
C GLY A 136 0.85 25.55 9.04
N GLY A 137 0.17 24.93 8.04
CA GLY A 137 0.78 24.53 6.78
C GLY A 137 1.58 23.21 6.82
N ARG A 138 1.61 22.51 7.96
CA ARG A 138 2.35 21.25 8.16
C ARG A 138 1.38 20.11 8.36
N THR A 139 1.72 18.93 7.83
CA THR A 139 1.00 17.69 8.16
C THR A 139 1.35 17.25 9.57
N VAL A 140 0.34 17.01 10.40
CA VAL A 140 0.48 16.58 11.80
C VAL A 140 0.02 15.15 12.04
N ALA A 141 -0.93 14.66 11.24
CA ALA A 141 -1.42 13.28 11.30
C ALA A 141 -2.04 12.87 9.97
N VAL A 142 -2.20 11.56 9.76
CA VAL A 142 -2.96 11.00 8.64
C VAL A 142 -3.76 9.80 9.12
N ASP A 143 -5.06 9.82 8.88
CA ASP A 143 -5.92 8.64 9.07
C ASP A 143 -5.99 7.84 7.77
N PHE A 144 -5.84 6.54 7.88
CA PHE A 144 -6.08 5.61 6.79
C PHE A 144 -7.51 5.08 6.84
N VAL A 145 -8.33 5.45 5.86
CA VAL A 145 -9.68 4.91 5.68
C VAL A 145 -9.63 3.81 4.62
N ASN A 146 -9.71 2.58 5.10
CA ASN A 146 -9.62 1.38 4.25
C ASN A 146 -10.94 1.09 3.54
N VAL A 147 -10.91 0.15 2.57
CA VAL A 147 -12.12 -0.46 2.03
C VAL A 147 -12.92 -1.13 3.14
N PRO A 148 -14.25 -1.31 2.98
CA PRO A 148 -15.06 -2.04 3.95
C PRO A 148 -14.49 -3.42 4.25
N SER A 149 -14.53 -3.83 5.51
CA SER A 149 -14.15 -5.16 5.95
C SER A 149 -15.37 -5.96 6.36
N TRP A 150 -15.35 -7.26 6.08
CA TRP A 150 -16.44 -8.17 6.47
C TRP A 150 -15.94 -9.57 6.74
N VAL A 151 -16.72 -10.33 7.52
CA VAL A 151 -16.47 -11.75 7.73
C VAL A 151 -16.95 -12.53 6.50
N VAL A 152 -16.05 -13.26 5.87
CA VAL A 152 -16.35 -14.12 4.71
C VAL A 152 -16.93 -15.45 5.15
N ALA A 153 -16.33 -16.08 6.17
CA ALA A 153 -16.80 -17.34 6.75
C ALA A 153 -16.36 -17.45 8.21
N ARG A 154 -17.16 -18.15 9.01
CA ARG A 154 -16.86 -18.48 10.40
C ARG A 154 -16.68 -19.98 10.56
N GLU A 155 -15.95 -20.37 11.59
CA GLU A 155 -15.80 -21.78 12.01
C GLU A 155 -15.27 -22.69 10.88
N VAL A 156 -14.36 -22.17 10.04
CA VAL A 156 -13.74 -22.93 8.95
C VAL A 156 -12.69 -23.85 9.53
N PRO A 157 -12.82 -25.19 9.37
CA PRO A 157 -11.79 -26.12 9.82
C PRO A 157 -10.56 -26.03 8.92
N VAL A 158 -9.38 -25.98 9.53
CA VAL A 158 -8.09 -25.93 8.85
C VAL A 158 -7.15 -26.95 9.47
N THR A 159 -6.63 -27.87 8.66
CA THR A 159 -5.61 -28.82 9.10
C THR A 159 -4.25 -28.15 9.11
N THR A 160 -3.56 -28.22 10.24
CA THR A 160 -2.21 -27.70 10.42
C THR A 160 -1.26 -28.81 10.83
N SER A 161 0.05 -28.56 10.82
CA SER A 161 1.06 -29.49 11.33
C SER A 161 0.92 -29.81 12.83
N ARG A 162 0.07 -29.06 13.56
CA ARG A 162 -0.20 -29.23 15.00
C ARG A 162 -1.63 -29.72 15.28
N GLY A 163 -2.34 -30.18 14.25
CA GLY A 163 -3.73 -30.64 14.36
C GLY A 163 -4.72 -29.72 13.67
N GLU A 164 -6.00 -30.04 13.83
CA GLU A 164 -7.11 -29.29 13.29
C GLU A 164 -7.42 -28.05 14.16
N VAL A 165 -7.59 -26.90 13.52
CA VAL A 165 -7.98 -25.65 14.17
C VAL A 165 -9.18 -25.04 13.45
N THR A 166 -10.03 -24.33 14.18
CA THR A 166 -11.15 -23.60 13.60
C THR A 166 -10.78 -22.12 13.47
N VAL A 167 -11.05 -21.52 12.30
CA VAL A 167 -10.67 -20.14 12.00
C VAL A 167 -11.85 -19.34 11.48
N THR A 168 -11.77 -18.01 11.63
CA THR A 168 -12.68 -17.07 10.96
C THR A 168 -11.93 -16.42 9.79
N LEU A 169 -12.51 -16.43 8.60
CA LEU A 169 -12.01 -15.73 7.43
C LEU A 169 -12.65 -14.35 7.36
N ALA A 170 -11.82 -13.32 7.22
CA ALA A 170 -12.28 -11.95 7.02
C ALA A 170 -11.58 -11.32 5.82
N TYR A 171 -12.27 -10.40 5.15
CA TYR A 171 -11.74 -9.55 4.12
C TYR A 171 -11.62 -8.12 4.63
N GLY A 172 -10.52 -7.44 4.31
CA GLY A 172 -10.26 -6.04 4.66
C GLY A 172 -9.31 -5.38 3.66
N GLY A 173 -9.59 -5.58 2.36
CA GLY A 173 -8.73 -5.08 1.26
C GLY A 173 -7.57 -6.01 0.93
N ARG A 174 -7.23 -6.90 1.85
CA ARG A 174 -6.26 -7.98 1.67
C ARG A 174 -6.87 -9.25 2.26
N SER A 175 -6.69 -10.37 1.58
CA SER A 175 -7.03 -11.67 2.17
C SER A 175 -6.12 -11.91 3.36
N THR A 176 -6.64 -11.76 4.57
CA THR A 176 -5.88 -12.04 5.78
C THR A 176 -5.79 -13.54 5.99
N ARG A 177 -4.62 -14.01 6.41
CA ARG A 177 -4.48 -15.41 6.86
C ARG A 177 -5.47 -15.69 7.99
N PRO A 178 -5.99 -16.92 8.07
CA PRO A 178 -6.91 -17.30 9.16
C PRO A 178 -6.28 -16.98 10.52
N CYS A 179 -7.02 -16.29 11.39
CA CYS A 179 -6.63 -16.10 12.78
C CYS A 179 -7.40 -17.10 13.64
N PRO A 180 -6.73 -17.98 14.39
CA PRO A 180 -7.42 -18.94 15.26
C PRO A 180 -8.11 -18.21 16.43
N PRO A 181 -9.20 -18.79 16.97
CA PRO A 181 -9.89 -18.19 18.10
C PRO A 181 -8.97 -18.10 19.32
N ARG A 182 -8.99 -16.97 19.97
CA ARG A 182 -8.48 -16.48 21.27
C ARG A 182 -7.27 -17.15 21.98
N SER A 183 -6.86 -18.36 21.69
CA SER A 183 -5.71 -19.01 22.35
C SER A 183 -4.35 -18.68 21.72
N TRP A 184 -4.35 -18.12 20.55
CA TRP A 184 -3.16 -17.64 19.84
C TRP A 184 -3.29 -16.13 19.64
N ALA A 185 -2.94 -15.39 20.69
CA ALA A 185 -2.76 -13.96 20.54
C ALA A 185 -1.79 -13.75 19.37
N CYS A 186 -2.29 -13.16 18.30
CA CYS A 186 -1.46 -12.49 17.32
C CYS A 186 -0.80 -11.32 18.08
N ARG A 187 0.19 -11.63 18.88
CA ARG A 187 1.04 -10.64 19.50
C ARG A 187 1.92 -10.14 18.36
N SER A 188 1.54 -9.01 17.78
CA SER A 188 2.53 -8.10 17.26
C SER A 188 3.55 -7.91 18.38
N PRO A 189 4.84 -8.17 18.17
CA PRO A 189 5.82 -7.79 19.19
C PRO A 189 5.63 -6.28 19.38
N ARG A 190 5.22 -5.89 20.60
CA ARG A 190 5.28 -4.49 20.99
C ARG A 190 6.76 -4.15 20.94
N SER A 191 7.17 -3.38 19.96
CA SER A 191 8.44 -2.70 19.99
C SER A 191 8.38 -1.75 21.19
N THR A 192 8.94 -2.17 22.32
CA THR A 192 9.28 -1.27 23.42
C THR A 192 10.46 -0.44 22.93
N TRP A 193 10.19 0.72 22.40
CA TRP A 193 11.18 1.76 22.29
C TRP A 193 11.29 2.41 23.67
N ALA A 194 12.31 2.02 24.41
CA ALA A 194 12.78 2.79 25.56
C ALA A 194 13.54 4.00 25.03
N SER A 195 13.20 5.16 25.59
CA SER A 195 13.84 6.48 25.45
C SER A 195 15.34 6.44 25.59
#